data_29da62473e38c885423313ab5da83bb2
#
_entry.id   29da62473e38c885423313ab5da83bb2
#
_cell.length_a   1.000
_cell.length_b   1.000
_cell.length_c   1.000
_cell.angle_alpha   90.00
_cell.angle_beta   90.00
_cell.angle_gamma   90.00
#
_symmetry.space_group_name_H-M   'P 1'
#
loop_
_entity.id
_entity.type
_entity.pdbx_description
1 polymer ?
#
loop_
_entity_poly.entity_id
_entity_poly.type
_entity_poly.pdbx_seq_one_letter_code
_entity_poly.pdbx_strand_id
1 'polypeptide(L)'
;MKAIVLAAGKGKRLHSEQFNLPKVMREANGKPLIRHVLGNIDFIGKKDTVVVVGYMKEKVIENLGSDYLYSVQDEQKGTGHAVMCATEHFENYDGDVLVLYGDMPLFKKETYKAVIEKHEKSGADCTLLTAIIDNPPAYGRIVRDEKTGKLSDIVEEKDCTPEQKNIKELNVGIYVFKSKLLFEGLKKLKNNNAQGEYYLTDMPKIFISEGKKVETHAITNEVEIYGVNTVEDLKFCEEQLKNN
;
A
#
# COMPACT_ATOMS: atom_id res chain seq x y z
N MET A 1 13.06 -9.12 7.51
CA MET A 1 12.01 -8.48 6.68
C MET A 1 12.45 -7.09 6.26
N LYS A 2 12.16 -6.68 5.02
CA LYS A 2 12.32 -5.30 4.55
C LYS A 2 10.94 -4.66 4.28
N ALA A 3 10.89 -3.33 4.12
CA ALA A 3 9.67 -2.62 3.77
C ALA A 3 9.86 -1.74 2.52
N ILE A 4 8.77 -1.57 1.75
CA ILE A 4 8.67 -0.58 0.67
C ILE A 4 7.50 0.33 1.00
N VAL A 5 7.76 1.63 1.18
CA VAL A 5 6.76 2.66 1.48
C VAL A 5 6.54 3.51 0.25
N LEU A 6 5.33 3.45 -0.34
CA LEU A 6 4.99 4.20 -1.55
C LEU A 6 4.66 5.65 -1.19
N ALA A 7 5.47 6.59 -1.64
CA ALA A 7 5.42 8.00 -1.28
C ALA A 7 5.59 8.96 -2.47
N ALA A 8 5.41 8.49 -3.72
CA ALA A 8 5.70 9.27 -4.93
C ALA A 8 4.53 10.17 -5.40
N GLY A 9 3.36 10.10 -4.77
CA GLY A 9 2.12 10.74 -5.21
C GLY A 9 2.10 12.27 -5.10
N LYS A 10 1.47 12.94 -6.08
CA LYS A 10 1.33 14.41 -6.14
C LYS A 10 0.29 14.96 -5.16
N GLY A 11 -0.80 14.23 -4.89
CA GLY A 11 -1.87 14.70 -4.02
C GLY A 11 -2.73 15.82 -4.63
N LYS A 12 -3.13 15.71 -5.89
CA LYS A 12 -3.94 16.73 -6.61
C LYS A 12 -5.23 17.08 -5.87
N ARG A 13 -6.00 16.06 -5.42
CA ARG A 13 -7.28 16.25 -4.69
C ARG A 13 -7.10 16.84 -3.28
N LEU A 14 -5.89 16.74 -2.73
CA LEU A 14 -5.52 17.31 -1.43
C LEU A 14 -5.00 18.75 -1.57
N HIS A 15 -5.00 19.30 -2.79
CA HIS A 15 -4.44 20.61 -3.11
C HIS A 15 -2.99 20.81 -2.62
N SER A 16 -2.21 19.74 -2.59
CA SER A 16 -0.85 19.74 -2.04
C SER A 16 0.08 20.70 -2.76
N GLU A 17 -0.16 20.96 -4.06
CA GLU A 17 0.59 21.92 -4.87
C GLU A 17 0.47 23.37 -4.32
N GLN A 18 -0.69 23.76 -3.77
CA GLN A 18 -0.90 25.09 -3.17
C GLN A 18 -0.02 25.31 -1.92
N PHE A 19 0.36 24.21 -1.25
CA PHE A 19 1.25 24.25 -0.10
C PHE A 19 2.71 23.98 -0.48
N ASN A 20 2.98 23.80 -1.79
CA ASN A 20 4.30 23.42 -2.27
C ASN A 20 4.87 22.19 -1.54
N LEU A 21 4.04 21.17 -1.30
CA LEU A 21 4.37 19.93 -0.59
C LEU A 21 3.89 18.71 -1.38
N PRO A 22 4.62 17.58 -1.34
CA PRO A 22 4.06 16.31 -1.83
C PRO A 22 3.00 15.79 -0.86
N LYS A 23 2.11 14.91 -1.34
CA LYS A 23 0.97 14.37 -0.60
C LYS A 23 1.36 13.89 0.81
N VAL A 24 2.39 13.09 0.89
CA VAL A 24 2.83 12.43 2.13
C VAL A 24 3.47 13.36 3.15
N MET A 25 3.80 14.60 2.73
CA MET A 25 4.33 15.66 3.58
C MET A 25 3.24 16.59 4.14
N ARG A 26 1.97 16.42 3.74
CA ARG A 26 0.86 17.10 4.41
C ARG A 26 0.80 16.60 5.86
N GLU A 27 0.52 17.51 6.76
CA GLU A 27 0.57 17.24 8.19
C GLU A 27 -0.82 16.92 8.75
N ALA A 28 -0.87 15.93 9.63
CA ALA A 28 -1.97 15.66 10.53
C ALA A 28 -1.44 15.68 11.97
N ASN A 29 -2.08 16.44 12.84
CA ASN A 29 -1.64 16.64 14.22
C ASN A 29 -0.16 17.08 14.34
N GLY A 30 0.27 18.05 13.50
CA GLY A 30 1.61 18.64 13.50
C GLY A 30 2.74 17.72 13.02
N LYS A 31 2.43 16.61 12.35
CA LYS A 31 3.41 15.64 11.90
C LYS A 31 3.07 15.17 10.47
N PRO A 32 4.03 15.12 9.52
CA PRO A 32 3.82 14.61 8.16
C PRO A 32 3.20 13.21 8.15
N LEU A 33 2.27 12.97 7.21
CA LEU A 33 1.58 11.67 7.08
C LEU A 33 2.56 10.50 7.03
N ILE A 34 3.63 10.62 6.24
CA ILE A 34 4.64 9.57 6.11
C ILE A 34 5.34 9.24 7.43
N ARG A 35 5.53 10.23 8.31
CA ARG A 35 6.16 9.99 9.62
C ARG A 35 5.26 9.22 10.59
N HIS A 36 3.92 9.36 10.48
CA HIS A 36 2.99 8.50 11.21
C HIS A 36 3.13 7.06 10.74
N VAL A 37 3.11 6.84 9.42
CA VAL A 37 3.26 5.51 8.81
C VAL A 37 4.58 4.86 9.22
N LEU A 38 5.71 5.56 9.04
CA LEU A 38 7.04 5.05 9.39
C LEU A 38 7.18 4.78 10.89
N GLY A 39 6.52 5.57 11.76
CA GLY A 39 6.46 5.32 13.20
C GLY A 39 5.74 4.02 13.56
N ASN A 40 4.73 3.62 12.79
CA ASN A 40 3.98 2.39 13.01
C ASN A 40 4.67 1.13 12.47
N ILE A 41 5.71 1.29 11.65
CA ILE A 41 6.57 0.19 11.17
C ILE A 41 8.00 0.29 11.70
N ASP A 42 8.25 1.01 12.80
CA ASP A 42 9.59 1.25 13.38
C ASP A 42 10.32 -0.03 13.81
N PHE A 43 9.59 -1.13 13.98
CA PHE A 43 10.15 -2.47 14.22
C PHE A 43 10.88 -3.05 13.00
N ILE A 44 10.66 -2.46 11.81
CA ILE A 44 11.51 -2.67 10.63
C ILE A 44 12.54 -1.56 10.63
N GLY A 45 13.82 -1.90 10.66
CA GLY A 45 14.89 -0.92 10.73
C GLY A 45 14.85 0.07 9.56
N LYS A 46 15.24 1.31 9.79
CA LYS A 46 15.29 2.35 8.75
C LYS A 46 16.11 1.91 7.53
N LYS A 47 17.25 1.22 7.75
CA LYS A 47 18.15 0.67 6.71
C LYS A 47 17.51 -0.48 5.92
N ASP A 48 16.42 -1.06 6.42
CA ASP A 48 15.64 -2.10 5.77
C ASP A 48 14.33 -1.56 5.18
N THR A 49 14.15 -0.23 5.20
CA THR A 49 12.96 0.44 4.68
C THR A 49 13.34 1.29 3.47
N VAL A 50 12.77 0.95 2.31
CA VAL A 50 12.90 1.71 1.06
C VAL A 50 11.70 2.64 0.92
N VAL A 51 11.93 3.93 0.84
CA VAL A 51 10.88 4.93 0.57
C VAL A 51 10.92 5.27 -0.93
N VAL A 52 9.84 4.92 -1.64
CA VAL A 52 9.71 5.27 -3.05
C VAL A 52 9.17 6.68 -3.15
N VAL A 53 10.02 7.61 -3.55
CA VAL A 53 9.73 9.04 -3.68
C VAL A 53 9.54 9.43 -5.15
N GLY A 54 8.90 10.57 -5.41
CA GLY A 54 8.67 11.05 -6.77
C GLY A 54 8.45 12.55 -6.80
N TYR A 55 7.20 13.00 -6.86
CA TYR A 55 6.90 14.44 -6.85
C TYR A 55 7.51 15.13 -5.64
N MET A 56 8.34 16.17 -5.88
CA MET A 56 9.07 16.93 -4.86
C MET A 56 9.86 16.05 -3.89
N LYS A 57 10.53 15.03 -4.43
CA LYS A 57 11.30 14.02 -3.67
C LYS A 57 12.28 14.63 -2.67
N GLU A 58 12.89 15.76 -3.03
CA GLU A 58 13.87 16.44 -2.17
C GLU A 58 13.28 16.79 -0.80
N LYS A 59 12.01 17.24 -0.75
CA LYS A 59 11.34 17.59 0.50
C LYS A 59 11.07 16.38 1.39
N VAL A 60 10.77 15.22 0.79
CA VAL A 60 10.61 13.97 1.54
C VAL A 60 11.95 13.51 2.10
N ILE A 61 12.98 13.49 1.26
CA ILE A 61 14.35 13.05 1.64
C ILE A 61 14.91 13.97 2.73
N GLU A 62 14.81 15.30 2.56
CA GLU A 62 15.26 16.28 3.54
C GLU A 62 14.56 16.08 4.90
N ASN A 63 13.24 15.87 4.89
CA ASN A 63 12.51 15.65 6.12
C ASN A 63 12.87 14.33 6.81
N LEU A 64 13.00 13.22 6.07
CA LEU A 64 13.23 11.89 6.65
C LEU A 64 14.71 11.64 6.99
N GLY A 65 15.63 12.29 6.29
CA GLY A 65 17.09 12.14 6.46
C GLY A 65 17.66 10.95 5.70
N SER A 66 18.95 10.68 5.93
CA SER A 66 19.74 9.68 5.18
C SER A 66 19.71 8.26 5.74
N ASP A 67 18.95 8.03 6.82
CA ASP A 67 18.89 6.71 7.47
C ASP A 67 18.06 5.69 6.69
N TYR A 68 17.14 6.15 5.83
CA TYR A 68 16.30 5.33 4.97
C TYR A 68 16.96 5.08 3.62
N LEU A 69 16.55 4.02 2.95
CA LEU A 69 16.84 3.81 1.53
C LEU A 69 15.80 4.54 0.67
N TYR A 70 16.21 5.04 -0.48
CA TYR A 70 15.32 5.77 -1.38
C TYR A 70 15.37 5.20 -2.79
N SER A 71 14.21 5.13 -3.44
CA SER A 71 14.08 4.87 -4.87
C SER A 71 13.23 5.97 -5.49
N VAL A 72 13.53 6.34 -6.73
CA VAL A 72 12.83 7.45 -7.40
C VAL A 72 11.87 6.91 -8.45
N GLN A 73 10.60 7.29 -8.33
CA GLN A 73 9.60 7.12 -9.37
C GLN A 73 9.43 8.44 -10.12
N ASP A 74 10.19 8.67 -11.18
CA ASP A 74 10.14 9.91 -11.96
C ASP A 74 8.80 10.09 -12.68
N GLU A 75 8.25 9.02 -13.25
CA GLU A 75 6.95 9.00 -13.89
C GLU A 75 5.95 8.15 -13.08
N GLN A 76 4.81 8.75 -12.69
CA GLN A 76 3.78 8.04 -11.93
C GLN A 76 2.96 7.13 -12.85
N LYS A 77 3.49 5.93 -13.12
CA LYS A 77 2.85 4.88 -13.96
C LYS A 77 2.09 3.83 -13.14
N GLY A 78 1.69 4.15 -11.92
CA GLY A 78 0.94 3.27 -11.04
C GLY A 78 1.76 2.70 -9.88
N THR A 79 1.06 1.99 -8.98
CA THR A 79 1.62 1.46 -7.73
C THR A 79 2.58 0.29 -7.94
N GLY A 80 2.30 -0.56 -8.92
CA GLY A 80 3.23 -1.62 -9.33
C GLY A 80 4.54 -1.04 -9.89
N HIS A 81 4.45 0.01 -10.72
CA HIS A 81 5.65 0.71 -11.20
C HIS A 81 6.46 1.34 -10.07
N ALA A 82 5.80 1.88 -9.03
CA ALA A 82 6.50 2.40 -7.87
C ALA A 82 7.32 1.31 -7.15
N VAL A 83 6.75 0.10 -7.00
CA VAL A 83 7.49 -1.03 -6.43
C VAL A 83 8.64 -1.48 -7.34
N MET A 84 8.46 -1.48 -8.66
CA MET A 84 9.54 -1.80 -9.62
C MET A 84 10.75 -0.87 -9.45
N CYS A 85 10.53 0.41 -9.13
CA CYS A 85 11.63 1.36 -8.91
C CYS A 85 12.53 0.98 -7.73
N ALA A 86 12.04 0.14 -6.80
CA ALA A 86 12.82 -0.30 -5.64
C ALA A 86 13.67 -1.57 -5.90
N THR A 87 13.65 -2.14 -7.11
CA THR A 87 14.25 -3.44 -7.44
C THR A 87 15.71 -3.57 -7.00
N GLU A 88 16.53 -2.54 -7.20
CA GLU A 88 17.97 -2.55 -6.87
C GLU A 88 18.27 -2.88 -5.40
N HIS A 89 17.38 -2.49 -4.47
CA HIS A 89 17.54 -2.77 -3.03
C HIS A 89 17.21 -4.21 -2.64
N PHE A 90 16.71 -5.02 -3.59
CA PHE A 90 16.25 -6.39 -3.35
C PHE A 90 16.97 -7.46 -4.18
N GLU A 91 17.92 -7.10 -5.06
CA GLU A 91 18.61 -8.04 -5.96
C GLU A 91 19.24 -9.24 -5.23
N ASN A 92 19.80 -9.00 -4.03
CA ASN A 92 20.44 -10.03 -3.21
C ASN A 92 19.64 -10.33 -1.93
N TYR A 93 18.33 -10.03 -1.91
CA TYR A 93 17.50 -10.24 -0.73
C TYR A 93 16.52 -11.38 -0.96
N ASP A 94 16.54 -12.38 -0.05
CA ASP A 94 15.70 -13.57 -0.08
C ASP A 94 14.84 -13.68 1.19
N GLY A 95 14.14 -12.61 1.51
CA GLY A 95 13.24 -12.57 2.66
C GLY A 95 11.89 -12.00 2.25
N ASP A 96 11.06 -11.75 3.23
CA ASP A 96 9.74 -11.17 3.01
C ASP A 96 9.82 -9.64 2.97
N VAL A 97 8.94 -9.03 2.18
CA VAL A 97 8.83 -7.59 2.02
C VAL A 97 7.41 -7.12 2.31
N LEU A 98 7.29 -6.17 3.25
CA LEU A 98 6.06 -5.43 3.51
C LEU A 98 5.95 -4.26 2.54
N VAL A 99 4.87 -4.19 1.76
CA VAL A 99 4.58 -3.06 0.86
C VAL A 99 3.37 -2.32 1.40
N LEU A 100 3.50 -0.99 1.53
CA LEU A 100 2.46 -0.13 2.13
C LEU A 100 2.51 1.29 1.56
N TYR A 101 1.46 2.06 1.82
CA TYR A 101 1.33 3.44 1.35
C TYR A 101 1.70 4.46 2.43
N GLY A 102 2.44 5.51 2.05
CA GLY A 102 2.88 6.58 2.94
C GLY A 102 1.79 7.60 3.33
N ASP A 103 0.58 7.45 2.82
CA ASP A 103 -0.57 8.33 3.04
C ASP A 103 -1.70 7.70 3.86
N MET A 104 -1.42 6.57 4.53
CA MET A 104 -2.38 5.86 5.39
C MET A 104 -1.92 5.89 6.87
N PRO A 105 -2.02 7.04 7.55
CA PRO A 105 -1.39 7.28 8.85
C PRO A 105 -2.09 6.58 10.03
N LEU A 106 -3.33 6.07 9.84
CA LEU A 106 -4.16 5.54 10.92
C LEU A 106 -3.98 4.04 11.16
N PHE A 107 -3.26 3.32 10.28
CA PHE A 107 -2.92 1.92 10.54
C PHE A 107 -2.04 1.79 11.78
N LYS A 108 -2.40 0.86 12.66
CA LYS A 108 -1.67 0.59 13.91
C LYS A 108 -0.50 -0.37 13.67
N LYS A 109 0.50 -0.28 14.53
CA LYS A 109 1.65 -1.21 14.56
C LYS A 109 1.20 -2.66 14.69
N GLU A 110 0.17 -2.91 15.51
CA GLU A 110 -0.39 -4.23 15.77
C GLU A 110 -0.99 -4.84 14.50
N THR A 111 -1.64 -4.03 13.66
CA THR A 111 -2.22 -4.47 12.39
C THR A 111 -1.15 -4.89 11.39
N TYR A 112 -0.05 -4.10 11.28
CA TYR A 112 1.10 -4.51 10.46
C TYR A 112 1.73 -5.82 10.97
N LYS A 113 1.91 -5.96 12.28
CA LYS A 113 2.44 -7.20 12.87
C LYS A 113 1.52 -8.38 12.62
N ALA A 114 0.20 -8.21 12.72
CA ALA A 114 -0.77 -9.28 12.52
C ALA A 114 -0.76 -9.82 11.07
N VAL A 115 -0.67 -8.95 10.05
CA VAL A 115 -0.59 -9.42 8.66
C VAL A 115 0.75 -10.12 8.38
N ILE A 116 1.84 -9.67 8.97
CA ILE A 116 3.17 -10.31 8.88
C ILE A 116 3.11 -11.70 9.53
N GLU A 117 2.60 -11.79 10.76
CA GLU A 117 2.46 -13.05 11.47
C GLU A 117 1.56 -14.04 10.72
N LYS A 118 0.46 -13.57 10.12
CA LYS A 118 -0.38 -14.39 9.24
C LYS A 118 0.41 -14.92 8.04
N HIS A 119 1.24 -14.09 7.42
CA HIS A 119 2.10 -14.48 6.30
C HIS A 119 3.08 -15.59 6.69
N GLU A 120 3.82 -15.38 7.77
CA GLU A 120 4.82 -16.32 8.28
C GLU A 120 4.18 -17.66 8.69
N LYS A 121 3.12 -17.64 9.51
CA LYS A 121 2.42 -18.84 9.96
C LYS A 121 1.79 -19.64 8.83
N SER A 122 1.28 -18.97 7.81
CA SER A 122 0.68 -19.66 6.67
C SER A 122 1.71 -20.21 5.70
N GLY A 123 2.94 -19.67 5.68
CA GLY A 123 3.93 -19.93 4.64
C GLY A 123 3.47 -19.47 3.26
N ALA A 124 2.68 -18.41 3.21
CA ALA A 124 2.16 -17.85 1.96
C ALA A 124 3.28 -17.22 1.10
N ASP A 125 3.03 -17.11 -0.19
CA ASP A 125 3.89 -16.39 -1.13
C ASP A 125 3.48 -14.90 -1.20
N CYS A 126 2.19 -14.63 -0.95
CA CYS A 126 1.62 -13.30 -0.78
C CYS A 126 0.54 -13.33 0.31
N THR A 127 0.54 -12.36 1.19
CA THR A 127 -0.57 -12.10 2.12
C THR A 127 -0.99 -10.64 1.98
N LEU A 128 -2.27 -10.38 1.78
CA LEU A 128 -2.80 -9.03 1.70
C LEU A 128 -3.72 -8.74 2.88
N LEU A 129 -3.65 -7.50 3.35
CA LEU A 129 -4.59 -6.99 4.32
C LEU A 129 -5.89 -6.59 3.60
N THR A 130 -7.02 -7.06 4.11
CA THR A 130 -8.36 -6.70 3.62
C THR A 130 -9.16 -6.06 4.74
N ALA A 131 -10.22 -5.33 4.39
CA ALA A 131 -11.15 -4.79 5.37
C ALA A 131 -12.58 -5.09 4.95
N ILE A 132 -13.44 -5.48 5.91
CA ILE A 132 -14.86 -5.72 5.67
C ILE A 132 -15.64 -4.53 6.23
N ILE A 133 -16.24 -3.73 5.33
CA ILE A 133 -16.87 -2.45 5.62
C ILE A 133 -18.29 -2.41 5.06
N ASP A 134 -19.25 -1.99 5.88
CA ASP A 134 -20.66 -1.96 5.48
C ASP A 134 -20.94 -0.94 4.36
N ASN A 135 -20.33 0.24 4.44
CA ASN A 135 -20.43 1.28 3.43
C ASN A 135 -19.04 1.49 2.78
N PRO A 136 -18.67 0.66 1.80
CA PRO A 136 -17.32 0.60 1.29
C PRO A 136 -16.95 1.88 0.52
N PRO A 137 -15.83 2.55 0.88
CA PRO A 137 -15.28 3.63 0.08
C PRO A 137 -14.78 3.16 -1.29
N ALA A 138 -14.32 4.09 -2.12
CA ALA A 138 -13.82 3.82 -3.47
C ALA A 138 -12.44 3.13 -3.47
N TYR A 139 -12.38 1.91 -2.93
CA TYR A 139 -11.20 1.04 -2.89
C TYR A 139 -11.38 -0.17 -3.81
N GLY A 140 -10.30 -0.86 -4.12
CA GLY A 140 -10.37 -2.14 -4.82
C GLY A 140 -11.22 -3.17 -4.06
N ARG A 141 -11.95 -3.97 -4.80
CA ARG A 141 -12.85 -5.01 -4.26
C ARG A 141 -12.19 -6.37 -4.29
N ILE A 142 -12.34 -7.12 -3.19
CA ILE A 142 -11.87 -8.50 -3.08
C ILE A 142 -12.93 -9.41 -3.68
N VAL A 143 -12.61 -10.04 -4.79
CA VAL A 143 -13.48 -11.03 -5.43
C VAL A 143 -13.07 -12.41 -4.94
N ARG A 144 -14.04 -13.18 -4.45
CA ARG A 144 -13.83 -14.55 -3.98
C ARG A 144 -14.50 -15.54 -4.90
N ASP A 145 -13.87 -16.68 -5.09
CA ASP A 145 -14.49 -17.83 -5.75
C ASP A 145 -15.66 -18.34 -4.90
N GLU A 146 -16.85 -18.43 -5.49
CA GLU A 146 -18.09 -18.77 -4.77
C GLU A 146 -18.08 -20.18 -4.17
N LYS A 147 -17.32 -21.13 -4.77
CA LYS A 147 -17.28 -22.52 -4.32
C LYS A 147 -16.30 -22.75 -3.20
N THR A 148 -15.15 -22.07 -3.28
CA THR A 148 -14.03 -22.31 -2.35
C THR A 148 -13.87 -21.22 -1.30
N GLY A 149 -14.50 -20.04 -1.48
CA GLY A 149 -14.30 -18.84 -0.65
C GLY A 149 -12.91 -18.22 -0.76
N LYS A 150 -12.04 -18.77 -1.60
CA LYS A 150 -10.67 -18.26 -1.78
C LYS A 150 -10.66 -16.99 -2.61
N LEU A 151 -9.64 -16.16 -2.39
CA LEU A 151 -9.38 -15.01 -3.26
C LEU A 151 -9.23 -15.48 -4.71
N SER A 152 -9.97 -14.86 -5.63
CA SER A 152 -9.88 -15.11 -7.07
C SER A 152 -9.37 -13.89 -7.84
N ASP A 153 -9.76 -12.68 -7.42
CA ASP A 153 -9.34 -11.44 -8.07
C ASP A 153 -9.39 -10.26 -7.11
N ILE A 154 -8.73 -9.16 -7.51
CA ILE A 154 -8.88 -7.84 -6.92
C ILE A 154 -9.22 -6.90 -8.06
N VAL A 155 -10.35 -6.20 -7.97
CA VAL A 155 -10.80 -5.28 -9.02
C VAL A 155 -10.78 -3.86 -8.47
N GLU A 156 -10.00 -2.98 -9.09
CA GLU A 156 -9.95 -1.58 -8.72
C GLU A 156 -11.33 -0.91 -8.93
N GLU A 157 -11.65 0.07 -8.09
CA GLU A 157 -13.00 0.68 -8.08
C GLU A 157 -13.47 1.16 -9.45
N LYS A 158 -12.55 1.74 -10.25
CA LYS A 158 -12.85 2.26 -11.58
C LYS A 158 -13.08 1.17 -12.64
N ASP A 159 -12.62 -0.03 -12.39
CA ASP A 159 -12.78 -1.20 -13.26
C ASP A 159 -13.92 -2.12 -12.77
N CYS A 160 -14.56 -1.82 -11.60
CA CYS A 160 -15.65 -2.61 -11.04
C CYS A 160 -16.94 -2.50 -11.86
N THR A 161 -17.61 -3.64 -12.05
CA THR A 161 -19.03 -3.66 -12.46
C THR A 161 -19.92 -3.08 -11.34
N PRO A 162 -21.20 -2.72 -11.64
CA PRO A 162 -22.14 -2.27 -10.60
C PRO A 162 -22.31 -3.28 -9.46
N GLU A 163 -22.32 -4.58 -9.77
CA GLU A 163 -22.45 -5.66 -8.79
C GLU A 163 -21.20 -5.75 -7.90
N GLN A 164 -20.01 -5.65 -8.50
CA GLN A 164 -18.74 -5.69 -7.78
C GLN A 164 -18.59 -4.51 -6.81
N LYS A 165 -19.16 -3.34 -7.13
CA LYS A 165 -19.15 -2.17 -6.22
C LYS A 165 -19.86 -2.43 -4.89
N ASN A 166 -20.78 -3.40 -4.83
CA ASN A 166 -21.48 -3.79 -3.63
C ASN A 166 -20.70 -4.76 -2.73
N ILE A 167 -19.54 -5.26 -3.19
CA ILE A 167 -18.67 -6.11 -2.38
C ILE A 167 -18.14 -5.30 -1.19
N LYS A 168 -18.35 -5.82 0.03
CA LYS A 168 -17.96 -5.17 1.28
C LYS A 168 -16.51 -5.40 1.66
N GLU A 169 -15.87 -6.43 1.11
CA GLU A 169 -14.46 -6.71 1.37
C GLU A 169 -13.56 -5.93 0.42
N LEU A 170 -12.69 -5.12 1.01
CA LEU A 170 -11.83 -4.16 0.32
C LEU A 170 -10.38 -4.59 0.36
N ASN A 171 -9.66 -4.29 -0.71
CA ASN A 171 -8.20 -4.27 -0.70
C ASN A 171 -7.72 -2.93 -0.12
N VAL A 172 -6.97 -2.98 0.97
CA VAL A 172 -6.51 -1.77 1.66
C VAL A 172 -5.05 -1.40 1.33
N GLY A 173 -4.44 -2.13 0.38
CA GLY A 173 -3.14 -1.74 -0.17
C GLY A 173 -1.92 -2.07 0.70
N ILE A 174 -2.07 -2.98 1.68
CA ILE A 174 -0.95 -3.49 2.47
C ILE A 174 -0.74 -4.95 2.10
N TYR A 175 0.52 -5.29 1.77
CA TYR A 175 0.89 -6.62 1.31
C TYR A 175 2.18 -7.09 1.97
N VAL A 176 2.27 -8.39 2.23
CA VAL A 176 3.53 -9.07 2.52
C VAL A 176 3.78 -10.06 1.40
N PHE A 177 4.94 -9.98 0.77
CA PHE A 177 5.36 -10.85 -0.33
C PHE A 177 6.68 -11.53 -0.02
N LYS A 178 6.89 -12.71 -0.56
CA LYS A 178 8.24 -13.23 -0.77
C LYS A 178 8.94 -12.38 -1.82
N SER A 179 10.04 -11.74 -1.47
CA SER A 179 10.73 -10.73 -2.27
C SER A 179 11.04 -11.21 -3.69
N LYS A 180 11.68 -12.36 -3.86
CA LYS A 180 12.04 -12.90 -5.19
C LYS A 180 10.81 -13.05 -6.08
N LEU A 181 9.73 -13.64 -5.54
CA LEU A 181 8.49 -13.86 -6.30
C LEU A 181 7.81 -12.54 -6.67
N LEU A 182 7.85 -11.53 -5.78
CA LEU A 182 7.34 -10.20 -6.08
C LEU A 182 8.04 -9.62 -7.31
N PHE A 183 9.38 -9.51 -7.30
CA PHE A 183 10.13 -8.87 -8.38
C PHE A 183 10.12 -9.68 -9.68
N GLU A 184 9.96 -10.99 -9.63
CA GLU A 184 9.67 -11.82 -10.82
C GLU A 184 8.27 -11.55 -11.38
N GLY A 185 7.27 -11.46 -10.53
CA GLY A 185 5.88 -11.20 -10.90
C GLY A 185 5.67 -9.79 -11.46
N LEU A 186 6.34 -8.77 -10.89
CA LEU A 186 6.26 -7.38 -11.37
C LEU A 186 6.62 -7.24 -12.86
N LYS A 187 7.51 -8.08 -13.38
CA LYS A 187 7.87 -8.12 -14.82
C LYS A 187 6.71 -8.54 -15.74
N LYS A 188 5.65 -9.13 -15.16
CA LYS A 188 4.46 -9.63 -15.87
C LYS A 188 3.28 -8.66 -15.80
N LEU A 189 3.38 -7.61 -14.99
CA LEU A 189 2.33 -6.60 -14.89
C LEU A 189 2.08 -5.95 -16.25
N LYS A 190 0.81 -5.68 -16.50
CA LYS A 190 0.32 -4.95 -17.67
C LYS A 190 -0.40 -3.69 -17.22
N ASN A 191 -0.56 -2.74 -18.12
CA ASN A 191 -1.27 -1.48 -17.86
C ASN A 191 -2.57 -1.38 -18.70
N ASN A 192 -3.15 -2.51 -19.08
CA ASN A 192 -4.40 -2.59 -19.84
C ASN A 192 -5.61 -2.46 -18.91
N ASN A 193 -5.78 -1.30 -18.26
CA ASN A 193 -6.87 -1.00 -17.34
C ASN A 193 -7.37 0.43 -17.56
N ALA A 194 -8.43 0.85 -16.85
CA ALA A 194 -9.07 2.15 -17.02
C ALA A 194 -8.12 3.35 -16.82
N GLN A 195 -7.03 3.20 -16.10
CA GLN A 195 -6.07 4.28 -15.85
C GLN A 195 -4.80 4.20 -16.68
N GLY A 196 -4.55 3.08 -17.41
CA GLY A 196 -3.31 2.84 -18.14
C GLY A 196 -2.09 2.67 -17.22
N GLU A 197 -2.29 2.22 -15.97
CA GLU A 197 -1.28 2.13 -14.93
C GLU A 197 -0.90 0.67 -14.61
N TYR A 198 0.32 0.45 -14.14
CA TYR A 198 0.74 -0.83 -13.59
C TYR A 198 0.21 -0.95 -12.15
N TYR A 199 -0.84 -1.73 -11.95
CA TYR A 199 -1.45 -1.91 -10.66
C TYR A 199 -0.73 -2.98 -9.82
N LEU A 200 -0.33 -2.63 -8.60
CA LEU A 200 0.18 -3.62 -7.65
C LEU A 200 -0.90 -4.64 -7.26
N THR A 201 -2.15 -4.23 -7.31
CA THR A 201 -3.33 -5.07 -7.05
C THR A 201 -3.51 -6.24 -8.03
N ASP A 202 -2.82 -6.23 -9.18
CA ASP A 202 -2.79 -7.37 -10.10
C ASP A 202 -1.83 -8.49 -9.62
N MET A 203 -0.93 -8.21 -8.69
CA MET A 203 0.06 -9.20 -8.23
C MET A 203 -0.55 -10.44 -7.59
N PRO A 204 -1.55 -10.35 -6.67
CA PRO A 204 -2.21 -11.53 -6.13
C PRO A 204 -2.84 -12.43 -7.21
N LYS A 205 -3.44 -11.86 -8.25
CA LYS A 205 -4.00 -12.59 -9.38
C LYS A 205 -2.92 -13.33 -10.20
N ILE A 206 -1.80 -12.67 -10.46
CA ILE A 206 -0.64 -13.30 -11.11
C ILE A 206 -0.17 -14.49 -10.28
N PHE A 207 -0.03 -14.32 -8.96
CA PHE A 207 0.40 -15.38 -8.05
C PHE A 207 -0.57 -16.56 -8.07
N ILE A 208 -1.88 -16.32 -7.99
CA ILE A 208 -2.91 -17.36 -8.06
C ILE A 208 -2.81 -18.14 -9.38
N SER A 209 -2.65 -17.42 -10.50
CA SER A 209 -2.54 -18.06 -11.84
C SER A 209 -1.30 -18.94 -11.99
N GLU A 210 -0.26 -18.70 -11.18
CA GLU A 210 0.98 -19.48 -11.14
C GLU A 210 0.99 -20.56 -10.05
N GLY A 211 -0.16 -20.80 -9.41
CA GLY A 211 -0.30 -21.79 -8.34
C GLY A 211 0.43 -21.41 -7.04
N LYS A 212 0.76 -20.13 -6.86
CA LYS A 212 1.36 -19.61 -5.62
C LYS A 212 0.30 -19.48 -4.54
N LYS A 213 0.74 -19.58 -3.30
CA LYS A 213 -0.14 -19.48 -2.14
C LYS A 213 -0.41 -18.01 -1.79
N VAL A 214 -1.67 -17.59 -1.95
CA VAL A 214 -2.13 -16.24 -1.57
C VAL A 214 -3.10 -16.35 -0.41
N GLU A 215 -2.85 -15.56 0.64
CA GLU A 215 -3.67 -15.49 1.85
C GLU A 215 -4.20 -14.08 2.07
N THR A 216 -5.29 -13.95 2.82
CA THR A 216 -5.85 -12.67 3.26
C THR A 216 -5.87 -12.59 4.78
N HIS A 217 -5.71 -11.39 5.31
CA HIS A 217 -5.96 -11.06 6.71
C HIS A 217 -6.99 -9.94 6.76
N ALA A 218 -8.18 -10.23 7.25
CA ALA A 218 -9.28 -9.28 7.27
C ALA A 218 -9.32 -8.52 8.60
N ILE A 219 -9.54 -7.19 8.52
CA ILE A 219 -9.84 -6.33 9.67
C ILE A 219 -11.23 -5.74 9.54
N THR A 220 -11.81 -5.30 10.65
CA THR A 220 -13.13 -4.66 10.71
C THR A 220 -13.07 -3.23 11.25
N ASN A 221 -11.87 -2.74 11.57
CA ASN A 221 -11.71 -1.37 12.05
C ASN A 221 -11.71 -0.39 10.87
N GLU A 222 -12.85 0.25 10.64
CA GLU A 222 -13.04 1.20 9.54
C GLU A 222 -12.11 2.41 9.62
N VAL A 223 -11.71 2.82 10.83
CA VAL A 223 -10.88 4.01 11.03
C VAL A 223 -9.47 3.78 10.46
N GLU A 224 -8.92 2.60 10.62
CA GLU A 224 -7.54 2.32 10.20
C GLU A 224 -7.34 2.43 8.69
N ILE A 225 -8.37 2.12 7.89
CA ILE A 225 -8.24 2.07 6.43
C ILE A 225 -8.28 3.45 5.74
N TYR A 226 -8.55 4.53 6.48
CA TYR A 226 -8.65 5.84 5.87
C TYR A 226 -7.29 6.35 5.37
N GLY A 227 -7.14 6.34 4.04
CA GLY A 227 -6.04 7.01 3.33
C GLY A 227 -6.39 8.48 3.07
N VAL A 228 -5.44 9.36 3.26
CA VAL A 228 -5.62 10.80 3.06
C VAL A 228 -5.56 11.14 1.58
N ASN A 229 -6.69 11.38 0.93
CA ASN A 229 -6.79 11.73 -0.49
C ASN A 229 -7.35 13.14 -0.72
N THR A 230 -8.20 13.63 0.19
CA THR A 230 -8.87 14.93 0.15
C THR A 230 -8.55 15.74 1.42
N VAL A 231 -8.97 16.99 1.45
CA VAL A 231 -8.84 17.86 2.63
C VAL A 231 -9.73 17.33 3.78
N GLU A 232 -10.88 16.75 3.45
CA GLU A 232 -11.80 16.14 4.39
C GLU A 232 -11.18 14.91 5.05
N ASP A 233 -10.52 14.03 4.25
CA ASP A 233 -9.78 12.89 4.77
C ASP A 233 -8.68 13.33 5.74
N LEU A 234 -7.96 14.41 5.41
CA LEU A 234 -6.90 14.94 6.27
C LEU A 234 -7.43 15.40 7.60
N LYS A 235 -8.55 16.14 7.62
CA LYS A 235 -9.21 16.60 8.85
C LYS A 235 -9.67 15.40 9.69
N PHE A 236 -10.32 14.42 9.06
CA PHE A 236 -10.74 13.21 9.74
C PHE A 236 -9.55 12.48 10.39
N CYS A 237 -8.45 12.28 9.63
CA CYS A 237 -7.24 11.66 10.17
C CYS A 237 -6.64 12.45 11.33
N GLU A 238 -6.64 13.79 11.25
CA GLU A 238 -6.15 14.65 12.32
C GLU A 238 -6.97 14.49 13.61
N GLU A 239 -8.30 14.42 13.50
CA GLU A 239 -9.20 14.18 14.63
C GLU A 239 -8.94 12.81 15.28
N GLN A 240 -8.79 11.75 14.46
CA GLN A 240 -8.51 10.41 14.97
C GLN A 240 -7.15 10.33 15.68
N LEU A 241 -6.11 11.00 15.15
CA LEU A 241 -4.77 11.04 15.76
C LEU A 241 -4.69 11.85 17.04
N LYS A 242 -5.63 12.77 17.31
CA LYS A 242 -5.71 13.51 18.59
C LYS A 242 -6.33 12.65 19.69
N ASN A 243 -7.15 11.67 19.34
CA ASN A 243 -7.92 10.85 20.29
C ASN A 243 -7.20 9.52 20.63
N ASN A 244 -6.07 9.23 19.99
CA ASN A 244 -5.20 8.07 20.25
C ASN A 244 -3.89 8.50 20.95
#